data_9a4a19c0f62166f80f1e8a2d49dd1109
#
_entry.id   9a4a19c0f62166f80f1e8a2d49dd1109
#
_cell.length_a   1.000
_cell.length_b   1.000
_cell.length_c   1.000
_cell.angle_alpha   90.00
_cell.angle_beta   90.00
_cell.angle_gamma   90.00
#
_symmetry.space_group_name_H-M   'P 1'
#
loop_
_entity.id
_entity.type
_entity.pdbx_description
1 polymer ?
#
loop_
_entity_poly.entity_id
_entity_poly.type
_entity_poly.pdbx_seq_one_letter_code
_entity_poly.pdbx_strand_id
1 'polypeptide(L)'
;MTDEVVTVAPDAAFKDVAKLLAQHDISGVPVLDDEDRVVGVVSQTDLLAGRAPAPALDPRNGVPARAPVAGDVMSAPAVTIRAEESAADAARLMTRRGVERLPVVDVEDRLVGIVTRRDLLRTFLRPDSEIRRRVTEEVLADVLGVPADDVDVHVVDGVVTLDGRVERRSQLDALCSLVEGIDGVVAVAARVTARTDDTDSAHTGHSRHTMQW
;
A
#
# COMPACT_ATOMS: atom_id res chain seq x y z
N MET A 1 2.70 -6.71 -5.32
CA MET A 1 4.03 -6.55 -4.68
C MET A 1 5.00 -7.51 -5.33
N THR A 2 6.23 -7.11 -5.51
CA THR A 2 7.33 -7.95 -6.01
C THR A 2 8.21 -8.31 -4.81
N ASP A 3 8.51 -9.59 -4.62
CA ASP A 3 9.26 -10.11 -3.47
C ASP A 3 10.76 -10.24 -3.77
N GLU A 4 11.13 -10.53 -5.04
CA GLU A 4 12.52 -10.49 -5.50
C GLU A 4 12.88 -9.05 -5.87
N VAL A 5 13.35 -8.28 -4.88
CA VAL A 5 13.65 -6.87 -5.06
C VAL A 5 15.14 -6.70 -5.39
N VAL A 6 15.42 -6.03 -6.49
CA VAL A 6 16.77 -5.57 -6.82
C VAL A 6 17.12 -4.40 -5.90
N THR A 7 18.25 -4.47 -5.19
CA THR A 7 18.70 -3.49 -4.21
C THR A 7 20.15 -3.08 -4.43
N VAL A 8 20.58 -2.01 -3.80
CA VAL A 8 21.98 -1.57 -3.82
C VAL A 8 22.41 -1.12 -2.41
N ALA A 9 23.73 -1.19 -2.13
CA ALA A 9 24.30 -0.61 -0.93
C ALA A 9 24.56 0.91 -1.13
N PRO A 10 24.68 1.70 -0.05
CA PRO A 10 24.93 3.15 -0.13
C PRO A 10 26.22 3.53 -0.87
N ASP A 11 27.22 2.67 -0.88
CA ASP A 11 28.52 2.85 -1.53
C ASP A 11 28.55 2.36 -2.99
N ALA A 12 27.46 1.80 -3.50
CA ALA A 12 27.35 1.35 -4.89
C ALA A 12 27.63 2.50 -5.85
N ALA A 13 28.49 2.26 -6.85
CA ALA A 13 28.89 3.30 -7.80
C ALA A 13 27.71 3.77 -8.65
N PHE A 14 27.58 5.07 -8.89
CA PHE A 14 26.54 5.70 -9.70
C PHE A 14 26.30 4.98 -11.03
N LYS A 15 27.38 4.64 -11.75
CA LYS A 15 27.26 3.95 -13.05
C LYS A 15 26.72 2.53 -12.91
N ASP A 16 27.01 1.85 -11.82
CA ASP A 16 26.52 0.49 -11.61
C ASP A 16 25.03 0.50 -11.24
N VAL A 17 24.57 1.50 -10.47
CA VAL A 17 23.14 1.74 -10.25
C VAL A 17 22.44 2.02 -11.58
N ALA A 18 22.98 2.87 -12.42
CA ALA A 18 22.38 3.19 -13.74
C ALA A 18 22.30 1.95 -14.65
N LYS A 19 23.35 1.11 -14.69
CA LYS A 19 23.34 -0.15 -15.44
C LYS A 19 22.29 -1.12 -14.90
N LEU A 20 22.19 -1.25 -13.59
CA LEU A 20 21.26 -2.14 -12.91
C LEU A 20 19.80 -1.76 -13.20
N LEU A 21 19.46 -0.45 -13.18
CA LEU A 21 18.15 0.04 -13.59
C LEU A 21 17.81 -0.33 -15.03
N ALA A 22 18.80 -0.17 -15.95
CA ALA A 22 18.62 -0.47 -17.37
C ALA A 22 18.50 -2.00 -17.63
N GLN A 23 19.31 -2.81 -16.96
CA GLN A 23 19.33 -4.26 -17.14
C GLN A 23 18.04 -4.94 -16.66
N HIS A 24 17.45 -4.43 -15.59
CA HIS A 24 16.22 -4.98 -15.01
C HIS A 24 14.93 -4.27 -15.49
N ASP A 25 15.07 -3.28 -16.39
CA ASP A 25 13.92 -2.46 -16.85
C ASP A 25 13.11 -1.87 -15.69
N ILE A 26 13.82 -1.38 -14.67
CA ILE A 26 13.21 -0.77 -13.48
C ILE A 26 13.57 0.70 -13.37
N SER A 27 12.65 1.48 -12.81
CA SER A 27 12.78 2.93 -12.70
C SER A 27 13.33 3.41 -11.36
N GLY A 28 13.73 2.49 -10.47
CA GLY A 28 14.40 2.82 -9.21
C GLY A 28 14.57 1.61 -8.31
N VAL A 29 15.52 1.71 -7.39
CA VAL A 29 15.95 0.65 -6.47
C VAL A 29 16.00 1.17 -5.04
N PRO A 30 15.62 0.35 -4.05
CA PRO A 30 15.91 0.62 -2.64
C PRO A 30 17.42 0.56 -2.37
N VAL A 31 17.85 1.42 -1.46
CA VAL A 31 19.21 1.41 -0.89
C VAL A 31 19.13 0.83 0.50
N LEU A 32 19.88 -0.22 0.77
CA LEU A 32 19.86 -0.92 2.05
C LEU A 32 21.17 -0.72 2.81
N ASP A 33 21.09 -0.67 4.13
CA ASP A 33 22.26 -0.77 5.00
C ASP A 33 22.73 -2.23 5.20
N ASP A 34 23.76 -2.43 6.00
CA ASP A 34 24.33 -3.76 6.29
C ASP A 34 23.39 -4.68 7.11
N GLU A 35 22.24 -4.16 7.56
CA GLU A 35 21.22 -4.87 8.33
C GLU A 35 19.91 -5.07 7.52
N ASP A 36 20.01 -4.93 6.18
CA ASP A 36 18.91 -5.04 5.22
C ASP A 36 17.78 -4.01 5.44
N ARG A 37 18.04 -2.91 6.16
CA ARG A 37 17.08 -1.84 6.37
C ARG A 37 17.13 -0.83 5.24
N VAL A 38 15.95 -0.31 4.88
CA VAL A 38 15.81 0.67 3.80
C VAL A 38 16.24 2.07 4.28
N VAL A 39 17.38 2.54 3.79
CA VAL A 39 17.92 3.88 4.12
C VAL A 39 17.55 4.94 3.08
N GLY A 40 17.27 4.55 1.83
CA GLY A 40 16.92 5.47 0.76
C GLY A 40 16.35 4.76 -0.46
N VAL A 41 16.04 5.54 -1.49
CA VAL A 41 15.66 5.04 -2.82
C VAL A 41 16.40 5.84 -3.87
N VAL A 42 17.00 5.18 -4.88
CA VAL A 42 17.53 5.82 -6.08
C VAL A 42 16.59 5.56 -7.23
N SER A 43 16.11 6.61 -7.88
CA SER A 43 15.27 6.54 -9.07
C SER A 43 16.01 7.05 -10.32
N GLN A 44 15.44 6.74 -11.51
CA GLN A 44 15.93 7.34 -12.76
C GLN A 44 15.93 8.87 -12.69
N THR A 45 14.94 9.47 -12.04
CA THR A 45 14.86 10.93 -11.85
C THR A 45 16.02 11.46 -11.03
N ASP A 46 16.43 10.75 -9.96
CA ASP A 46 17.58 11.15 -9.13
C ASP A 46 18.88 11.11 -9.93
N LEU A 47 19.05 10.10 -10.78
CA LEU A 47 20.21 9.97 -11.66
C LEU A 47 20.23 11.06 -12.74
N LEU A 48 19.08 11.37 -13.36
CA LEU A 48 18.96 12.39 -14.41
C LEU A 48 19.05 13.82 -13.88
N ALA A 49 18.55 14.06 -12.66
CA ALA A 49 18.61 15.37 -12.02
C ALA A 49 20.04 15.80 -11.66
N GLY A 50 21.02 14.90 -11.79
CA GLY A 50 22.41 15.18 -11.45
C GLY A 50 22.59 15.59 -9.99
N ARG A 51 21.80 14.99 -9.07
CA ARG A 51 21.82 15.32 -7.64
C ARG A 51 23.13 15.02 -6.94
N ALA A 52 24.04 14.29 -7.62
CA ALA A 52 25.37 14.13 -7.09
C ALA A 52 25.98 15.53 -6.88
N PRO A 53 26.38 15.90 -5.67
CA PRO A 53 27.12 17.11 -5.44
C PRO A 53 28.33 17.10 -6.39
N ALA A 54 28.66 18.25 -6.99
CA ALA A 54 29.84 18.34 -7.83
C ALA A 54 31.03 17.78 -7.03
N PRO A 55 31.70 16.71 -7.52
CA PRO A 55 32.73 16.06 -6.73
C PRO A 55 33.81 17.11 -6.42
N ALA A 56 34.19 17.17 -5.14
CA ALA A 56 35.30 18.01 -4.74
C ALA A 56 36.53 17.62 -5.58
N LEU A 57 37.14 18.59 -6.23
CA LEU A 57 38.36 18.36 -6.99
C LEU A 57 39.50 18.14 -6.00
N ASP A 58 40.35 17.13 -6.26
CA ASP A 58 41.59 16.98 -5.54
C ASP A 58 42.48 18.21 -5.82
N PRO A 59 42.85 18.98 -4.80
CA PRO A 59 43.66 20.19 -4.98
C PRO A 59 44.98 19.97 -5.71
N ARG A 60 45.46 18.71 -5.77
CA ARG A 60 46.76 18.36 -6.34
C ARG A 60 46.73 18.13 -7.86
N ASN A 61 45.59 17.63 -8.40
CA ASN A 61 45.52 17.21 -9.79
C ASN A 61 44.23 17.67 -10.53
N GLY A 62 43.30 18.34 -9.83
CA GLY A 62 42.04 18.81 -10.43
C GLY A 62 41.07 17.68 -10.86
N VAL A 63 41.36 16.43 -10.47
CA VAL A 63 40.50 15.28 -10.74
C VAL A 63 39.47 15.14 -9.60
N PRO A 64 38.23 14.69 -9.86
CA PRO A 64 37.28 14.39 -8.80
C PRO A 64 37.87 13.47 -7.75
N ALA A 65 37.84 13.90 -6.48
CA ALA A 65 38.43 13.15 -5.37
C ALA A 65 37.73 11.80 -5.16
N ARG A 66 36.45 11.71 -5.55
CA ARG A 66 35.63 10.48 -5.44
C ARG A 66 34.52 10.50 -6.51
N ALA A 67 34.27 9.34 -7.14
CA ALA A 67 33.08 9.16 -7.97
C ALA A 67 31.81 9.13 -7.09
N PRO A 68 30.69 9.68 -7.57
CA PRO A 68 29.43 9.62 -6.82
C PRO A 68 28.96 8.18 -6.61
N VAL A 69 28.37 7.94 -5.45
CA VAL A 69 27.77 6.66 -5.05
C VAL A 69 26.27 6.80 -4.82
N ALA A 70 25.56 5.68 -4.63
CA ALA A 70 24.11 5.65 -4.41
C ALA A 70 23.67 6.57 -3.26
N GLY A 71 24.41 6.56 -2.14
CA GLY A 71 24.13 7.41 -0.98
C GLY A 71 24.23 8.91 -1.24
N ASP A 72 25.02 9.35 -2.26
CA ASP A 72 25.14 10.77 -2.61
C ASP A 72 23.92 11.29 -3.42
N VAL A 73 23.20 10.38 -4.10
CA VAL A 73 22.13 10.74 -5.03
C VAL A 73 20.73 10.27 -4.57
N MET A 74 20.67 9.33 -3.63
CA MET A 74 19.41 8.77 -3.16
C MET A 74 18.49 9.82 -2.53
N SER A 75 17.19 9.62 -2.65
CA SER A 75 16.19 10.30 -1.84
C SER A 75 16.12 9.61 -0.47
N ALA A 76 16.48 10.34 0.60
CA ALA A 76 16.50 9.86 1.97
C ALA A 76 15.84 10.88 2.92
N PRO A 77 15.13 10.42 3.99
CA PRO A 77 14.80 9.02 4.25
C PRO A 77 13.81 8.47 3.20
N ALA A 78 13.87 7.15 2.96
CA ALA A 78 12.92 6.48 2.09
C ALA A 78 11.49 6.59 2.63
N VAL A 79 10.51 6.76 1.73
CA VAL A 79 9.10 6.57 2.07
C VAL A 79 8.81 5.09 1.95
N THR A 80 8.52 4.44 3.05
CA THR A 80 8.23 3.00 3.14
C THR A 80 6.78 2.75 3.54
N ILE A 81 6.32 1.52 3.40
CA ILE A 81 5.02 1.04 3.86
C ILE A 81 5.20 -0.30 4.57
N ARG A 82 4.38 -0.59 5.59
CA ARG A 82 4.40 -1.87 6.29
C ARG A 82 3.72 -2.96 5.48
N ALA A 83 4.17 -4.21 5.67
CA ALA A 83 3.64 -5.37 4.95
C ALA A 83 2.14 -5.62 5.24
N GLU A 84 1.65 -5.19 6.41
CA GLU A 84 0.27 -5.34 6.85
C GLU A 84 -0.68 -4.26 6.30
N GLU A 85 -0.14 -3.19 5.70
CA GLU A 85 -0.95 -2.09 5.17
C GLU A 85 -1.56 -2.47 3.82
N SER A 86 -2.73 -1.92 3.54
CA SER A 86 -3.50 -2.25 2.33
C SER A 86 -2.96 -1.56 1.06
N ALA A 87 -3.35 -2.10 -0.11
CA ALA A 87 -3.07 -1.46 -1.40
C ALA A 87 -3.67 -0.03 -1.47
N ALA A 88 -4.80 0.21 -0.83
CA ALA A 88 -5.42 1.53 -0.74
C ALA A 88 -4.57 2.51 0.10
N ASP A 89 -3.95 2.04 1.19
CA ASP A 89 -3.01 2.84 1.98
C ASP A 89 -1.77 3.18 1.18
N ALA A 90 -1.22 2.21 0.45
CA ALA A 90 -0.09 2.41 -0.46
C ALA A 90 -0.41 3.48 -1.52
N ALA A 91 -1.59 3.41 -2.17
CA ALA A 91 -2.02 4.39 -3.16
C ALA A 91 -2.14 5.81 -2.57
N ARG A 92 -2.75 5.93 -1.39
CA ARG A 92 -2.86 7.19 -0.66
C ARG A 92 -1.50 7.76 -0.28
N LEU A 93 -0.60 6.91 0.19
CA LEU A 93 0.75 7.31 0.59
C LEU A 93 1.57 7.78 -0.61
N MET A 94 1.55 7.03 -1.74
CA MET A 94 2.22 7.42 -2.98
C MET A 94 1.75 8.79 -3.47
N THR A 95 0.43 9.04 -3.44
CA THR A 95 -0.17 10.31 -3.89
C THR A 95 0.24 11.46 -2.98
N ARG A 96 0.14 11.30 -1.66
CA ARG A 96 0.50 12.33 -0.69
C ARG A 96 1.98 12.70 -0.71
N ARG A 97 2.85 11.71 -0.92
CA ARG A 97 4.31 11.90 -0.91
C ARG A 97 4.89 12.19 -2.27
N GLY A 98 4.09 12.08 -3.35
CA GLY A 98 4.55 12.29 -4.71
C GLY A 98 5.56 11.23 -5.18
N VAL A 99 5.51 10.01 -4.63
CA VAL A 99 6.41 8.91 -4.97
C VAL A 99 5.72 7.88 -5.88
N GLU A 100 6.50 7.14 -6.65
CA GLU A 100 5.99 6.15 -7.62
C GLU A 100 6.16 4.71 -7.13
N ARG A 101 6.88 4.51 -6.04
CA ARG A 101 7.16 3.23 -5.42
C ARG A 101 7.33 3.38 -3.94
N LEU A 102 7.03 2.31 -3.23
CA LEU A 102 7.22 2.18 -1.80
C LEU A 102 7.94 0.87 -1.53
N PRO A 103 9.14 0.88 -0.97
CA PRO A 103 9.69 -0.30 -0.33
C PRO A 103 8.74 -0.76 0.78
N VAL A 104 8.46 -2.06 0.79
CA VAL A 104 7.64 -2.69 1.82
C VAL A 104 8.56 -3.26 2.88
N VAL A 105 8.29 -2.96 4.14
CA VAL A 105 9.18 -3.32 5.24
C VAL A 105 8.43 -4.11 6.33
N ASP A 106 9.18 -4.96 7.03
CA ASP A 106 8.72 -5.67 8.22
C ASP A 106 8.76 -4.79 9.49
N VAL A 107 8.48 -5.39 10.65
CA VAL A 107 8.47 -4.69 11.94
C VAL A 107 9.86 -4.21 12.38
N GLU A 108 10.94 -4.76 11.84
CA GLU A 108 12.32 -4.34 12.08
C GLU A 108 12.88 -3.37 11.01
N ASP A 109 12.01 -2.81 10.15
CA ASP A 109 12.33 -1.94 9.01
C ASP A 109 13.17 -2.60 7.90
N ARG A 110 13.24 -3.94 7.85
CA ARG A 110 13.93 -4.68 6.80
C ARG A 110 13.05 -4.81 5.57
N LEU A 111 13.68 -4.77 4.40
CA LEU A 111 12.99 -4.88 3.12
C LEU A 111 12.39 -6.28 2.93
N VAL A 112 11.09 -6.36 2.69
CA VAL A 112 10.38 -7.61 2.35
C VAL A 112 9.74 -7.58 0.95
N GLY A 113 9.73 -6.43 0.30
CA GLY A 113 9.17 -6.30 -1.04
C GLY A 113 9.18 -4.87 -1.54
N ILE A 114 8.63 -4.67 -2.74
CA ILE A 114 8.39 -3.33 -3.31
C ILE A 114 7.02 -3.28 -3.96
N VAL A 115 6.31 -2.17 -3.81
CA VAL A 115 5.06 -1.88 -4.51
C VAL A 115 5.22 -0.61 -5.35
N THR A 116 4.74 -0.65 -6.58
CA THR A 116 4.78 0.47 -7.53
C THR A 116 3.37 0.89 -7.93
N ARG A 117 3.22 2.08 -8.54
CA ARG A 117 1.94 2.51 -9.13
C ARG A 117 1.40 1.49 -10.13
N ARG A 118 2.27 0.81 -10.90
CA ARG A 118 1.88 -0.23 -11.84
C ARG A 118 1.25 -1.43 -11.13
N ASP A 119 1.80 -1.83 -9.97
CA ASP A 119 1.25 -2.93 -9.19
C ASP A 119 -0.13 -2.58 -8.64
N LEU A 120 -0.31 -1.36 -8.14
CA LEU A 120 -1.60 -0.86 -7.68
C LEU A 120 -2.64 -0.80 -8.81
N LEU A 121 -2.24 -0.34 -10.00
CA LEU A 121 -3.15 -0.32 -11.15
C LEU A 121 -3.60 -1.73 -11.57
N ARG A 122 -2.75 -2.74 -11.38
CA ARG A 122 -3.12 -4.14 -11.67
C ARG A 122 -4.23 -4.67 -10.77
N THR A 123 -4.39 -4.13 -9.56
CA THR A 123 -5.51 -4.53 -8.68
C THR A 123 -6.86 -4.16 -9.30
N PHE A 124 -6.95 -3.05 -10.05
CA PHE A 124 -8.16 -2.63 -10.77
C PHE A 124 -8.44 -3.44 -12.05
N LEU A 125 -7.51 -4.32 -12.47
CA LEU A 125 -7.71 -5.20 -13.62
C LEU A 125 -8.34 -6.56 -13.23
N ARG A 126 -8.76 -6.72 -11.97
CA ARG A 126 -9.47 -7.94 -11.56
C ARG A 126 -10.81 -8.05 -12.27
N PRO A 127 -11.15 -9.23 -12.80
CA PRO A 127 -12.47 -9.43 -13.42
C PRO A 127 -13.61 -9.20 -12.43
N ASP A 128 -14.68 -8.56 -12.86
CA ASP A 128 -15.87 -8.32 -12.04
C ASP A 128 -16.45 -9.61 -11.44
N SER A 129 -16.32 -10.73 -12.15
CA SER A 129 -16.74 -12.05 -11.68
C SER A 129 -15.93 -12.51 -10.45
N GLU A 130 -14.65 -12.18 -10.38
CA GLU A 130 -13.81 -12.50 -9.21
C GLU A 130 -14.17 -11.62 -8.02
N ILE A 131 -14.37 -10.31 -8.25
CA ILE A 131 -14.83 -9.37 -7.22
C ILE A 131 -16.16 -9.84 -6.65
N ARG A 132 -17.13 -10.17 -7.53
CA ARG A 132 -18.44 -10.65 -7.11
C ARG A 132 -18.33 -11.92 -6.28
N ARG A 133 -17.53 -12.90 -6.70
CA ARG A 133 -17.31 -14.14 -5.96
C ARG A 133 -16.78 -13.86 -4.55
N ARG A 134 -15.75 -13.00 -4.43
CA ARG A 134 -15.18 -12.62 -3.12
C ARG A 134 -16.20 -11.95 -2.22
N VAL A 135 -17.00 -11.02 -2.74
CA VAL A 135 -18.06 -10.38 -1.95
C VAL A 135 -19.06 -11.42 -1.45
N THR A 136 -19.50 -12.34 -2.32
CA THR A 136 -20.53 -13.33 -1.97
C THR A 136 -20.00 -14.41 -1.02
N GLU A 137 -18.83 -14.99 -1.32
CA GLU A 137 -18.31 -16.12 -0.55
C GLU A 137 -17.57 -15.62 0.70
N GLU A 138 -16.55 -14.76 0.55
CA GLU A 138 -15.67 -14.36 1.66
C GLU A 138 -16.35 -13.36 2.61
N VAL A 139 -17.04 -12.33 2.06
CA VAL A 139 -17.62 -11.28 2.91
C VAL A 139 -19.00 -11.65 3.43
N LEU A 140 -19.95 -11.98 2.55
CA LEU A 140 -21.33 -12.26 2.97
C LEU A 140 -21.42 -13.59 3.73
N ALA A 141 -20.92 -14.70 3.15
CA ALA A 141 -21.09 -16.02 3.74
C ALA A 141 -20.14 -16.25 4.92
N ASP A 142 -18.82 -16.10 4.72
CA ASP A 142 -17.83 -16.53 5.71
C ASP A 142 -17.68 -15.53 6.86
N VAL A 143 -17.65 -14.22 6.59
CA VAL A 143 -17.42 -13.21 7.64
C VAL A 143 -18.69 -12.75 8.29
N LEU A 144 -19.73 -12.43 7.52
CA LEU A 144 -20.98 -11.86 8.06
C LEU A 144 -22.08 -12.88 8.34
N GLY A 145 -21.95 -14.12 7.82
CA GLY A 145 -22.95 -15.17 7.96
C GLY A 145 -24.30 -14.80 7.34
N VAL A 146 -24.29 -13.96 6.27
CA VAL A 146 -25.48 -13.54 5.56
C VAL A 146 -25.76 -14.53 4.43
N PRO A 147 -26.95 -15.12 4.33
CA PRO A 147 -27.34 -16.00 3.24
C PRO A 147 -27.22 -15.30 1.90
N ALA A 148 -26.74 -16.03 0.87
CA ALA A 148 -26.53 -15.48 -0.47
C ALA A 148 -27.82 -14.95 -1.12
N ASP A 149 -28.99 -15.43 -0.68
CA ASP A 149 -30.31 -15.01 -1.20
C ASP A 149 -30.82 -13.69 -0.56
N ASP A 150 -30.20 -13.25 0.53
CA ASP A 150 -30.62 -12.04 1.25
C ASP A 150 -30.02 -10.75 0.69
N VAL A 151 -28.88 -10.85 0.01
CA VAL A 151 -28.18 -9.71 -0.62
C VAL A 151 -27.74 -10.07 -2.02
N ASP A 152 -28.30 -9.38 -3.00
CA ASP A 152 -27.90 -9.51 -4.41
C ASP A 152 -26.67 -8.65 -4.68
N VAL A 153 -25.68 -9.23 -5.36
CA VAL A 153 -24.38 -8.60 -5.64
C VAL A 153 -24.18 -8.46 -7.13
N HIS A 154 -24.18 -7.23 -7.61
CA HIS A 154 -23.82 -6.88 -8.99
C HIS A 154 -22.50 -6.14 -9.04
N VAL A 155 -21.65 -6.50 -10.00
CA VAL A 155 -20.36 -5.81 -10.21
C VAL A 155 -20.23 -5.46 -11.68
N VAL A 156 -19.93 -4.20 -11.96
CA VAL A 156 -19.69 -3.66 -13.30
C VAL A 156 -18.54 -2.68 -13.24
N ASP A 157 -17.45 -2.94 -13.98
CA ASP A 157 -16.25 -2.11 -14.02
C ASP A 157 -15.69 -1.81 -12.61
N GLY A 158 -15.69 -2.81 -11.72
CA GLY A 158 -15.26 -2.67 -10.34
C GLY A 158 -16.22 -1.93 -9.41
N VAL A 159 -17.35 -1.45 -9.90
CA VAL A 159 -18.41 -0.84 -9.08
C VAL A 159 -19.34 -1.95 -8.55
N VAL A 160 -19.34 -2.11 -7.23
CA VAL A 160 -20.15 -3.11 -6.54
C VAL A 160 -21.48 -2.50 -6.13
N THR A 161 -22.57 -3.06 -6.61
CA THR A 161 -23.93 -2.71 -6.18
C THR A 161 -24.46 -3.84 -5.30
N LEU A 162 -24.89 -3.48 -4.09
CA LEU A 162 -25.46 -4.39 -3.10
C LEU A 162 -26.94 -4.03 -2.91
N ASP A 163 -27.85 -4.96 -3.17
CA ASP A 163 -29.29 -4.79 -2.99
C ASP A 163 -29.84 -5.90 -2.09
N GLY A 164 -30.56 -5.55 -1.01
CA GLY A 164 -31.14 -6.58 -0.16
C GLY A 164 -31.35 -6.18 1.29
N ARG A 165 -31.23 -7.18 2.18
CA ARG A 165 -31.48 -6.99 3.60
C ARG A 165 -30.49 -7.80 4.45
N VAL A 166 -30.10 -7.20 5.59
CA VAL A 166 -29.33 -7.87 6.64
C VAL A 166 -30.12 -7.85 7.96
N GLU A 167 -29.78 -8.71 8.88
CA GLU A 167 -30.48 -8.77 10.16
C GLU A 167 -30.17 -7.56 11.05
N ARG A 168 -28.90 -7.11 11.09
CA ARG A 168 -28.44 -6.08 12.02
C ARG A 168 -27.79 -4.91 11.31
N ARG A 169 -27.92 -3.72 11.89
CA ARG A 169 -27.27 -2.51 11.39
C ARG A 169 -25.75 -2.61 11.39
N SER A 170 -25.17 -3.22 12.41
CA SER A 170 -23.73 -3.46 12.50
C SER A 170 -23.19 -4.30 11.34
N GLN A 171 -23.98 -5.25 10.81
CA GLN A 171 -23.60 -6.02 9.63
C GLN A 171 -23.56 -5.16 8.36
N LEU A 172 -24.45 -4.16 8.23
CA LEU A 172 -24.45 -3.25 7.08
C LEU A 172 -23.18 -2.40 7.05
N ASP A 173 -22.81 -1.82 8.18
CA ASP A 173 -21.61 -0.98 8.28
C ASP A 173 -20.32 -1.80 8.02
N ALA A 174 -20.27 -3.03 8.57
CA ALA A 174 -19.19 -3.97 8.31
C ALA A 174 -19.14 -4.42 6.84
N LEU A 175 -20.30 -4.70 6.23
CA LEU A 175 -20.40 -5.11 4.82
C LEU A 175 -19.77 -4.06 3.89
N CYS A 176 -20.18 -2.79 4.02
CA CYS A 176 -19.63 -1.72 3.21
C CYS A 176 -18.11 -1.59 3.37
N SER A 177 -17.62 -1.57 4.62
CA SER A 177 -16.17 -1.44 4.90
C SER A 177 -15.36 -2.62 4.35
N LEU A 178 -15.85 -3.84 4.49
CA LEU A 178 -15.17 -5.04 4.00
C LEU A 178 -15.15 -5.10 2.47
N VAL A 179 -16.26 -4.74 1.81
CA VAL A 179 -16.33 -4.71 0.34
C VAL A 179 -15.44 -3.62 -0.24
N GLU A 180 -15.38 -2.44 0.36
CA GLU A 180 -14.45 -1.37 -0.04
C GLU A 180 -12.97 -1.77 0.09
N GLY A 181 -12.66 -2.71 1.00
CA GLY A 181 -11.32 -3.27 1.18
C GLY A 181 -10.91 -4.32 0.16
N ILE A 182 -11.82 -4.81 -0.68
CA ILE A 182 -11.50 -5.83 -1.70
C ILE A 182 -10.73 -5.20 -2.85
N ASP A 183 -9.59 -5.81 -3.18
CA ASP A 183 -8.79 -5.40 -4.33
C ASP A 183 -9.61 -5.43 -5.63
N GLY A 184 -9.61 -4.33 -6.37
CA GLY A 184 -10.34 -4.17 -7.62
C GLY A 184 -11.67 -3.44 -7.47
N VAL A 185 -12.17 -3.26 -6.27
CA VAL A 185 -13.37 -2.45 -6.02
C VAL A 185 -13.03 -0.97 -6.19
N VAL A 186 -13.77 -0.32 -7.08
CA VAL A 186 -13.65 1.12 -7.37
C VAL A 186 -14.62 1.94 -6.53
N ALA A 187 -15.83 1.44 -6.35
CA ALA A 187 -16.87 2.08 -5.54
C ALA A 187 -17.90 1.04 -5.07
N VAL A 188 -18.58 1.35 -3.97
CA VAL A 188 -19.68 0.53 -3.42
C VAL A 188 -20.95 1.37 -3.38
N ALA A 189 -22.03 0.85 -3.97
CA ALA A 189 -23.38 1.41 -3.91
C ALA A 189 -24.28 0.43 -3.14
N ALA A 190 -24.55 0.71 -1.87
CA ALA A 190 -25.38 -0.16 -1.04
C ALA A 190 -26.83 0.35 -0.95
N ARG A 191 -27.77 -0.50 -1.36
CA ARG A 191 -29.20 -0.36 -1.13
C ARG A 191 -29.71 -1.44 -0.19
N VAL A 192 -28.89 -1.72 0.84
CA VAL A 192 -29.16 -2.76 1.83
C VAL A 192 -29.83 -2.13 3.04
N THR A 193 -30.85 -2.79 3.57
CA THR A 193 -31.57 -2.36 4.78
C THR A 193 -31.37 -3.34 5.91
N ALA A 194 -31.29 -2.85 7.15
CA ALA A 194 -31.20 -3.69 8.34
C ALA A 194 -32.60 -3.89 8.95
N ARG A 195 -32.87 -5.10 9.46
CA ARG A 195 -34.13 -5.41 10.16
C ARG A 195 -34.13 -4.89 11.59
N THR A 196 -32.96 -4.87 12.23
CA THR A 196 -32.80 -4.48 13.64
C THR A 196 -31.67 -3.49 13.76
N ASP A 197 -31.87 -2.43 14.55
CA ASP A 197 -30.81 -1.50 14.93
C ASP A 197 -30.18 -1.98 16.24
N ASP A 198 -28.94 -2.44 16.17
CA ASP A 198 -28.16 -2.95 17.31
C ASP A 198 -27.03 -1.99 17.72
N THR A 199 -26.97 -0.80 17.13
CA THR A 199 -25.92 0.19 17.41
C THR A 199 -26.14 0.96 18.72
N ASP A 200 -27.38 1.03 19.23
CA ASP A 200 -27.75 1.76 20.46
C ASP A 200 -27.36 1.03 21.76
N SER A 201 -26.91 -0.23 21.71
CA SER A 201 -26.62 -1.03 22.92
C SER A 201 -25.28 -0.74 23.58
N ALA A 202 -24.40 0.04 22.97
CA ALA A 202 -23.04 0.31 23.48
C ALA A 202 -22.93 1.49 24.47
N HIS A 203 -23.99 2.26 24.70
CA HIS A 203 -23.94 3.49 25.53
C HIS A 203 -24.68 3.39 26.89
N THR A 204 -25.24 2.24 27.27
CA THR A 204 -25.95 2.10 28.55
C THR A 204 -25.21 1.25 29.60
N GLY A 205 -23.95 1.54 29.84
CA GLY A 205 -23.10 0.81 30.80
C GLY A 205 -22.39 1.68 31.86
N HIS A 206 -22.90 2.88 32.18
CA HIS A 206 -22.43 3.64 33.36
C HIS A 206 -23.60 4.31 34.07
N SER A 207 -24.36 3.52 34.81
CA SER A 207 -25.37 4.02 35.76
C SER A 207 -24.96 3.74 37.19
N ARG A 208 -24.59 4.85 37.85
CA ARG A 208 -24.86 5.15 39.24
C ARG A 208 -24.54 4.07 40.29
N HIS A 209 -23.41 4.21 40.92
CA HIS A 209 -23.30 3.86 42.32
C HIS A 209 -23.39 5.15 43.14
N THR A 210 -24.62 5.45 43.57
CA THR A 210 -24.93 6.40 44.64
C THR A 210 -24.52 5.74 45.95
N MET A 211 -23.43 6.19 46.54
CA MET A 211 -23.19 5.94 47.97
C MET A 211 -23.83 7.02 48.79
N GLN A 212 -24.90 6.64 49.48
CA GLN A 212 -25.32 7.29 50.70
C GLN A 212 -24.40 6.81 51.83
N TRP A 213 -23.88 7.70 52.54
CA TRP A 213 -23.67 7.97 53.99
C TRP A 213 -22.64 9.04 54.16
#